data_7fa910d10e09a6b6b0f758bd5f1259df
#
_entry.id   7fa910d10e09a6b6b0f758bd5f1259df
#
_cell.length_a   1.000
_cell.length_b   1.000
_cell.length_c   1.000
_cell.angle_alpha   90.00
_cell.angle_beta   90.00
_cell.angle_gamma   90.00
#
_symmetry.space_group_name_H-M   'P 1'
#
loop_
_entity.id
_entity.type
_entity.pdbx_description
1 polymer ?
#
loop_
_entity_poly.entity_id
_entity_poly.type
_entity_poly.pdbx_seq_one_letter_code
_entity_poly.pdbx_strand_id
1 'polypeptide(L)'
;TKAETDYVEQFCHERDCEFALSEVWEKGGEGGIALANKVLETLEKKESYFKVLYENDLSLEEKIGTIAKEIYGADGVTYAPAAKKELKRITDMGLSNFPVCMAKTQYSLSDDQTKLGRPEGFTINVREVYVSAGAGFVVAVTGAIMTMPGLPKKPAAYGIDVDDNGVITGLF
;
A
#
# COMPACT_ATOMS: atom_id res chain seq x y z
N THR A 1 -17.83 16.61 -1.56
CA THR A 1 -19.08 17.30 -1.18
C THR A 1 -19.57 16.83 0.18
N LYS A 2 -20.44 17.62 0.83
CA LYS A 2 -21.03 17.22 2.13
C LYS A 2 -21.75 15.85 2.04
N ALA A 3 -22.45 15.59 0.96
CA ALA A 3 -23.17 14.33 0.77
C ALA A 3 -22.24 13.11 0.74
N GLU A 4 -21.07 13.24 0.13
CA GLU A 4 -20.04 12.17 0.12
C GLU A 4 -19.43 11.97 1.49
N THR A 5 -19.14 13.05 2.21
CA THR A 5 -18.61 13.00 3.58
C THR A 5 -19.59 12.33 4.54
N ASP A 6 -20.87 12.73 4.48
CA ASP A 6 -21.93 12.15 5.31
C ASP A 6 -22.11 10.64 5.01
N TYR A 7 -22.03 10.24 3.73
CA TYR A 7 -22.09 8.84 3.34
C TYR A 7 -20.94 8.02 3.92
N VAL A 8 -19.70 8.54 3.83
CA VAL A 8 -18.50 7.85 4.36
C VAL A 8 -18.57 7.77 5.89
N GLU A 9 -19.02 8.82 6.57
CA GLU A 9 -19.21 8.82 8.02
C GLU A 9 -20.20 7.74 8.44
N GLN A 10 -21.38 7.69 7.80
CA GLN A 10 -22.36 6.64 8.05
C GLN A 10 -21.79 5.25 7.80
N PHE A 11 -21.08 5.06 6.68
CA PHE A 11 -20.46 3.77 6.33
C PHE A 11 -19.44 3.31 7.39
N CYS A 12 -18.67 4.24 7.96
CA CYS A 12 -17.73 3.95 9.03
C CYS A 12 -18.47 3.53 10.31
N HIS A 13 -19.47 4.31 10.72
CA HIS A 13 -20.24 4.03 11.94
C HIS A 13 -20.98 2.69 11.88
N GLU A 14 -21.52 2.30 10.73
CA GLU A 14 -22.15 0.99 10.52
C GLU A 14 -21.18 -0.19 10.69
N ARG A 15 -19.87 0.10 10.79
CA ARG A 15 -18.77 -0.89 10.94
C ARG A 15 -17.96 -0.69 12.22
N ASP A 16 -18.54 0.02 13.18
CA ASP A 16 -17.88 0.38 14.44
C ASP A 16 -16.51 1.07 14.25
N CYS A 17 -16.38 1.80 13.13
CA CYS A 17 -15.19 2.62 12.85
C CYS A 17 -15.47 4.08 13.14
N GLU A 18 -14.52 4.73 13.82
CA GLU A 18 -14.57 6.18 14.01
C GLU A 18 -14.27 6.92 12.70
N PHE A 19 -14.80 8.12 12.58
CA PHE A 19 -14.61 8.96 11.40
C PHE A 19 -14.24 10.39 11.82
N ALA A 20 -13.35 11.02 11.07
CA ALA A 20 -13.11 12.45 11.13
C ALA A 20 -12.63 12.96 9.77
N LEU A 21 -13.19 14.08 9.32
CA LEU A 21 -12.72 14.77 8.11
C LEU A 21 -11.36 15.43 8.38
N SER A 22 -10.37 15.12 7.57
CA SER A 22 -9.07 15.79 7.60
C SER A 22 -8.98 16.87 6.51
N GLU A 23 -8.72 18.09 6.93
CA GLU A 23 -8.58 19.26 6.04
C GLU A 23 -7.16 19.85 6.10
N VAL A 24 -6.16 19.01 6.39
CA VAL A 24 -4.77 19.44 6.58
C VAL A 24 -4.15 20.09 5.33
N TRP A 25 -4.63 19.71 4.15
CA TRP A 25 -4.18 20.33 2.90
C TRP A 25 -4.56 21.81 2.81
N GLU A 26 -5.79 22.17 3.21
CA GLU A 26 -6.29 23.53 3.13
C GLU A 26 -5.92 24.37 4.37
N LYS A 27 -6.01 23.76 5.56
CA LYS A 27 -5.95 24.48 6.85
C LYS A 27 -4.69 24.16 7.65
N GLY A 28 -3.76 23.40 7.09
CA GLY A 28 -2.54 23.00 7.83
C GLY A 28 -2.86 22.19 9.08
N GLY A 29 -2.11 22.38 10.16
CA GLY A 29 -2.27 21.64 11.41
C GLY A 29 -3.66 21.73 12.03
N GLU A 30 -4.31 22.87 11.93
CA GLU A 30 -5.68 23.06 12.46
C GLU A 30 -6.69 22.13 11.78
N GLY A 31 -6.52 21.88 10.47
CA GLY A 31 -7.36 20.95 9.72
C GLY A 31 -7.24 19.49 10.15
N GLY A 32 -6.24 19.14 10.96
CA GLY A 32 -6.02 17.80 11.50
C GLY A 32 -6.50 17.57 12.93
N ILE A 33 -6.92 18.62 13.65
CA ILE A 33 -7.27 18.54 15.09
C ILE A 33 -8.42 17.56 15.32
N ALA A 34 -9.45 17.58 14.50
CA ALA A 34 -10.59 16.67 14.65
C ALA A 34 -10.16 15.19 14.53
N LEU A 35 -9.30 14.88 13.57
CA LEU A 35 -8.74 13.52 13.40
C LEU A 35 -7.85 13.13 14.59
N ALA A 36 -7.00 14.04 15.06
CA ALA A 36 -6.13 13.79 16.22
C ALA A 36 -6.95 13.49 17.48
N ASN A 37 -8.00 14.26 17.74
CA ASN A 37 -8.90 14.03 18.87
C ASN A 37 -9.60 12.67 18.78
N LYS A 38 -10.07 12.27 17.59
CA LYS A 38 -10.66 10.93 17.36
C LYS A 38 -9.67 9.81 17.64
N VAL A 39 -8.41 9.97 17.27
CA VAL A 39 -7.36 8.99 17.59
C VAL A 39 -7.17 8.90 19.11
N LEU A 40 -7.08 10.04 19.81
CA LEU A 40 -6.94 10.05 21.27
C LEU A 40 -8.14 9.38 21.98
N GLU A 41 -9.38 9.74 21.59
CA GLU A 41 -10.60 9.12 22.11
C GLU A 41 -10.58 7.58 21.90
N THR A 42 -10.13 7.12 20.74
CA THR A 42 -10.03 5.69 20.42
C THR A 42 -8.98 4.99 21.30
N LEU A 43 -7.84 5.64 21.51
CA LEU A 43 -6.79 5.10 22.38
C LEU A 43 -7.23 5.03 23.86
N GLU A 44 -8.04 5.98 24.33
CA GLU A 44 -8.59 6.00 25.68
C GLU A 44 -9.55 4.83 25.95
N LYS A 45 -10.27 4.34 24.93
CA LYS A 45 -11.14 3.14 25.02
C LYS A 45 -10.34 1.89 25.44
N LYS A 46 -9.02 1.84 25.18
CA LYS A 46 -8.10 0.73 25.49
C LYS A 46 -8.53 -0.63 24.94
N GLU A 47 -9.38 -0.63 23.93
CA GLU A 47 -9.80 -1.82 23.23
C GLU A 47 -8.91 -2.02 22.00
N SER A 48 -8.37 -3.22 21.84
CA SER A 48 -7.58 -3.57 20.66
C SER A 48 -7.94 -4.98 20.21
N TYR A 49 -8.36 -5.05 18.95
CA TYR A 49 -8.64 -6.31 18.25
C TYR A 49 -7.58 -6.60 17.19
N PHE A 50 -6.41 -5.97 17.33
CA PHE A 50 -5.32 -6.17 16.38
C PHE A 50 -4.89 -7.63 16.34
N LYS A 51 -4.80 -8.18 15.16
CA LYS A 51 -4.17 -9.46 14.86
C LYS A 51 -3.37 -9.34 13.57
N VAL A 52 -2.27 -10.06 13.48
CA VAL A 52 -1.50 -10.14 12.24
C VAL A 52 -2.33 -10.83 11.15
N LEU A 53 -2.11 -10.45 9.90
CA LEU A 53 -2.84 -11.02 8.76
C LEU A 53 -2.45 -12.49 8.52
N TYR A 54 -1.19 -12.83 8.77
CA TYR A 54 -0.64 -14.18 8.64
C TYR A 54 0.55 -14.36 9.59
N GLU A 55 0.86 -15.60 9.93
CA GLU A 55 2.03 -15.94 10.74
C GLU A 55 3.29 -16.03 9.88
N ASN A 56 4.45 -15.70 10.46
CA ASN A 56 5.72 -15.65 9.73
C ASN A 56 6.26 -17.03 9.30
N ASP A 57 5.77 -18.12 9.88
CA ASP A 57 6.17 -19.49 9.56
C ASP A 57 5.47 -20.08 8.32
N LEU A 58 4.47 -19.38 7.78
CA LEU A 58 3.85 -19.76 6.50
C LEU A 58 4.85 -19.68 5.35
N SER A 59 4.64 -20.47 4.29
CA SER A 59 5.40 -20.34 3.05
C SER A 59 5.20 -18.96 2.41
N LEU A 60 6.13 -18.54 1.57
CA LEU A 60 6.01 -17.26 0.84
C LEU A 60 4.77 -17.23 -0.05
N GLU A 61 4.45 -18.36 -0.69
CA GLU A 61 3.26 -18.51 -1.53
C GLU A 61 1.97 -18.35 -0.72
N GLU A 62 1.89 -18.93 0.48
CA GLU A 62 0.74 -18.79 1.37
C GLU A 62 0.59 -17.34 1.84
N LYS A 63 1.68 -16.66 2.23
CA LYS A 63 1.66 -15.23 2.60
C LYS A 63 1.16 -14.36 1.45
N ILE A 64 1.70 -14.54 0.25
CA ILE A 64 1.27 -13.82 -0.95
C ILE A 64 -0.20 -14.10 -1.24
N GLY A 65 -0.62 -15.36 -1.15
CA GLY A 65 -2.00 -15.78 -1.35
C GLY A 65 -2.96 -15.15 -0.35
N THR A 66 -2.58 -15.08 0.92
CA THR A 66 -3.36 -14.45 1.99
C THR A 66 -3.53 -12.95 1.73
N ILE A 67 -2.44 -12.24 1.41
CA ILE A 67 -2.53 -10.81 1.06
C ILE A 67 -3.44 -10.59 -0.16
N ALA A 68 -3.27 -11.40 -1.21
CA ALA A 68 -4.06 -11.26 -2.43
C ALA A 68 -5.56 -11.45 -2.17
N LYS A 69 -5.94 -12.41 -1.35
CA LYS A 69 -7.34 -12.71 -1.04
C LYS A 69 -7.93 -11.73 -0.03
N GLU A 70 -7.30 -11.58 1.12
CA GLU A 70 -7.85 -10.84 2.26
C GLU A 70 -7.78 -9.32 2.07
N ILE A 71 -6.73 -8.82 1.40
CA ILE A 71 -6.54 -7.38 1.21
C ILE A 71 -7.08 -6.91 -0.14
N TYR A 72 -6.80 -7.65 -1.22
CA TYR A 72 -7.17 -7.22 -2.57
C TYR A 72 -8.47 -7.84 -3.09
N GLY A 73 -8.98 -8.88 -2.44
CA GLY A 73 -10.19 -9.57 -2.87
C GLY A 73 -9.99 -10.41 -4.15
N ALA A 74 -8.76 -10.84 -4.43
CA ALA A 74 -8.47 -11.70 -5.57
C ALA A 74 -8.93 -13.15 -5.33
N ASP A 75 -9.31 -13.86 -6.39
CA ASP A 75 -9.64 -15.29 -6.33
C ASP A 75 -8.42 -16.16 -6.08
N GLY A 76 -7.23 -15.67 -6.45
CA GLY A 76 -5.98 -16.41 -6.30
C GLY A 76 -4.77 -15.66 -6.83
N VAL A 77 -3.66 -16.40 -6.92
CA VAL A 77 -2.37 -15.91 -7.39
C VAL A 77 -1.79 -16.87 -8.42
N THR A 78 -1.25 -16.32 -9.48
CA THR A 78 -0.41 -17.04 -10.44
C THR A 78 1.03 -16.53 -10.39
N TYR A 79 1.98 -17.36 -10.76
CA TYR A 79 3.41 -17.04 -10.68
C TYR A 79 4.07 -17.28 -12.01
N ALA A 80 4.79 -16.29 -12.52
CA ALA A 80 5.67 -16.45 -13.67
C ALA A 80 6.81 -17.46 -13.35
N PRO A 81 7.40 -18.13 -14.35
CA PRO A 81 8.49 -19.07 -14.11
C PRO A 81 9.68 -18.48 -13.34
N ALA A 82 10.01 -17.20 -13.60
CA ALA A 82 11.06 -16.49 -12.88
C ALA A 82 10.71 -16.32 -11.38
N ALA A 83 9.47 -15.93 -11.07
CA ALA A 83 9.00 -15.79 -9.71
C ALA A 83 9.05 -17.12 -8.94
N LYS A 84 8.60 -18.23 -9.56
CA LYS A 84 8.68 -19.57 -8.95
C LYS A 84 10.12 -19.99 -8.63
N LYS A 85 11.04 -19.71 -9.53
CA LYS A 85 12.47 -20.00 -9.32
C LYS A 85 13.04 -19.23 -8.13
N GLU A 86 12.71 -17.94 -8.03
CA GLU A 86 13.18 -17.11 -6.93
C GLU A 86 12.52 -17.47 -5.59
N LEU A 87 11.21 -17.76 -5.55
CA LEU A 87 10.54 -18.26 -4.34
C LEU A 87 11.24 -19.50 -3.79
N LYS A 88 11.53 -20.47 -4.68
CA LYS A 88 12.29 -21.65 -4.28
C LYS A 88 13.69 -21.28 -3.76
N ARG A 89 14.43 -20.42 -4.45
CA ARG A 89 15.77 -19.98 -4.03
C ARG A 89 15.76 -19.31 -2.66
N ILE A 90 14.78 -18.43 -2.42
CA ILE A 90 14.62 -17.73 -1.13
C ILE A 90 14.32 -18.74 -0.01
N THR A 91 13.47 -19.71 -0.27
CA THR A 91 13.15 -20.78 0.67
C THR A 91 14.39 -21.66 0.97
N ASP A 92 15.13 -22.05 -0.07
CA ASP A 92 16.38 -22.83 0.09
C ASP A 92 17.46 -22.07 0.88
N MET A 93 17.43 -20.72 0.87
CA MET A 93 18.28 -19.86 1.69
C MET A 93 17.81 -19.72 3.16
N GLY A 94 16.69 -20.31 3.54
CA GLY A 94 16.13 -20.22 4.89
C GLY A 94 15.46 -18.88 5.20
N LEU A 95 15.05 -18.11 4.18
CA LEU A 95 14.47 -16.78 4.33
C LEU A 95 12.94 -16.77 4.13
N SER A 96 12.30 -17.93 4.15
CA SER A 96 10.84 -18.06 3.99
C SER A 96 10.04 -17.41 5.14
N ASN A 97 10.66 -17.20 6.31
CA ASN A 97 10.05 -16.53 7.46
C ASN A 97 9.97 -15.00 7.33
N PHE A 98 10.57 -14.41 6.30
CA PHE A 98 10.44 -12.98 6.06
C PHE A 98 9.02 -12.60 5.67
N PRO A 99 8.51 -11.44 6.11
CA PRO A 99 7.24 -10.91 5.65
C PRO A 99 7.30 -10.53 4.17
N VAL A 100 6.13 -10.46 3.54
CA VAL A 100 5.99 -10.12 2.13
C VAL A 100 5.47 -8.71 1.95
N CYS A 101 6.11 -7.96 1.06
CA CYS A 101 5.66 -6.68 0.52
C CYS A 101 5.18 -6.88 -0.93
N MET A 102 3.93 -6.54 -1.21
CA MET A 102 3.38 -6.61 -2.57
C MET A 102 3.62 -5.31 -3.31
N ALA A 103 4.47 -5.35 -4.35
CA ALA A 103 4.66 -4.24 -5.28
C ALA A 103 3.62 -4.35 -6.41
N LYS A 104 2.58 -3.51 -6.33
CA LYS A 104 1.39 -3.54 -7.18
C LYS A 104 1.02 -2.12 -7.63
N THR A 105 0.30 -1.99 -8.75
CA THR A 105 -0.24 -0.70 -9.18
C THR A 105 -1.09 -0.06 -8.07
N GLN A 106 -0.98 1.24 -7.91
CA GLN A 106 -1.79 2.03 -6.98
C GLN A 106 -3.20 2.35 -7.50
N TYR A 107 -3.46 2.12 -8.79
CA TYR A 107 -4.72 2.52 -9.43
C TYR A 107 -5.83 1.47 -9.34
N SER A 108 -5.52 0.23 -8.96
CA SER A 108 -6.50 -0.86 -8.87
C SER A 108 -6.17 -1.79 -7.72
N LEU A 109 -7.16 -2.51 -7.19
CA LEU A 109 -6.95 -3.65 -6.29
C LEU A 109 -6.40 -4.87 -7.05
N SER A 110 -6.65 -4.98 -8.37
CA SER A 110 -6.03 -6.00 -9.23
C SER A 110 -4.61 -5.58 -9.65
N ASP A 111 -3.91 -6.41 -10.39
CA ASP A 111 -2.64 -6.09 -11.05
C ASP A 111 -2.81 -5.39 -12.42
N ASP A 112 -4.05 -5.18 -12.86
CA ASP A 112 -4.44 -4.42 -14.04
C ASP A 112 -4.93 -3.03 -13.63
N GLN A 113 -4.15 -1.99 -13.92
CA GLN A 113 -4.45 -0.61 -13.56
C GLN A 113 -5.73 -0.03 -14.21
N THR A 114 -6.27 -0.69 -15.22
CA THR A 114 -7.50 -0.25 -15.90
C THR A 114 -8.77 -0.69 -15.18
N LYS A 115 -8.68 -1.66 -14.28
CA LYS A 115 -9.80 -2.16 -13.47
C LYS A 115 -9.97 -1.30 -12.23
N LEU A 116 -10.70 -0.19 -12.38
CA LEU A 116 -10.92 0.77 -11.31
C LEU A 116 -11.96 0.29 -10.27
N GLY A 117 -11.99 0.96 -9.12
CA GLY A 117 -12.93 0.69 -8.04
C GLY A 117 -12.61 -0.61 -7.31
N ARG A 118 -13.62 -1.46 -7.11
CA ARG A 118 -13.51 -2.77 -6.49
C ARG A 118 -13.76 -3.88 -7.52
N PRO A 119 -12.73 -4.30 -8.27
CA PRO A 119 -12.85 -5.42 -9.20
C PRO A 119 -13.10 -6.73 -8.46
N GLU A 120 -13.80 -7.65 -9.13
CA GLU A 120 -14.09 -9.01 -8.66
C GLU A 120 -13.71 -10.03 -9.75
N GLY A 121 -13.55 -11.29 -9.40
CA GLY A 121 -13.27 -12.37 -10.36
C GLY A 121 -11.90 -12.24 -11.03
N PHE A 122 -10.87 -11.82 -10.29
CA PHE A 122 -9.53 -11.64 -10.84
C PHE A 122 -8.48 -12.42 -10.06
N THR A 123 -7.37 -12.71 -10.75
CA THR A 123 -6.20 -13.38 -10.19
C THR A 123 -5.00 -12.43 -10.31
N ILE A 124 -4.19 -12.32 -9.27
CA ILE A 124 -2.96 -11.53 -9.29
C ILE A 124 -1.82 -12.36 -9.89
N ASN A 125 -1.10 -11.81 -10.86
CA ASN A 125 0.08 -12.45 -11.43
C ASN A 125 1.36 -11.88 -10.83
N VAL A 126 2.10 -12.71 -10.10
CA VAL A 126 3.43 -12.38 -9.57
C VAL A 126 4.46 -12.64 -10.66
N ARG A 127 5.04 -11.56 -11.19
CA ARG A 127 6.02 -11.56 -12.27
C ARG A 127 7.42 -11.91 -11.79
N GLU A 128 7.79 -11.34 -10.66
CA GLU A 128 9.13 -11.40 -10.10
C GLU A 128 9.06 -11.38 -8.58
N VAL A 129 10.06 -11.98 -7.94
CA VAL A 129 10.22 -11.95 -6.47
C VAL A 129 11.68 -11.68 -6.16
N TYR A 130 11.96 -10.88 -5.14
CA TYR A 130 13.32 -10.67 -4.65
C TYR A 130 13.35 -10.37 -3.15
N VAL A 131 14.52 -10.57 -2.54
CA VAL A 131 14.74 -10.28 -1.12
C VAL A 131 15.29 -8.88 -0.95
N SER A 132 14.68 -8.09 -0.09
CA SER A 132 15.25 -6.86 0.46
C SER A 132 15.97 -7.19 1.77
N ALA A 133 17.16 -7.79 1.65
CA ALA A 133 17.86 -8.42 2.77
C ALA A 133 18.19 -7.44 3.91
N GLY A 134 18.59 -6.22 3.58
CA GLY A 134 18.91 -5.19 4.59
C GLY A 134 17.68 -4.71 5.38
N ALA A 135 16.50 -4.84 4.82
CA ALA A 135 15.23 -4.46 5.46
C ALA A 135 14.46 -5.67 6.02
N GLY A 136 14.85 -6.90 5.66
CA GLY A 136 14.29 -8.12 6.23
C GLY A 136 12.90 -8.49 5.69
N PHE A 137 12.63 -8.27 4.41
CA PHE A 137 11.38 -8.69 3.77
C PHE A 137 11.58 -9.14 2.32
N VAL A 138 10.59 -9.85 1.80
CA VAL A 138 10.51 -10.30 0.42
C VAL A 138 9.56 -9.41 -0.36
N VAL A 139 9.95 -8.98 -1.55
CA VAL A 139 9.11 -8.19 -2.46
C VAL A 139 8.55 -9.10 -3.54
N ALA A 140 7.23 -9.10 -3.69
CA ALA A 140 6.51 -9.74 -4.78
C ALA A 140 6.02 -8.68 -5.77
N VAL A 141 6.58 -8.67 -6.97
CA VAL A 141 6.26 -7.70 -8.03
C VAL A 141 5.16 -8.26 -8.91
N THR A 142 4.08 -7.51 -9.06
CA THR A 142 2.89 -7.94 -9.80
C THR A 142 2.64 -7.09 -11.04
N GLY A 143 2.04 -7.69 -12.06
CA GLY A 143 1.63 -6.98 -13.27
C GLY A 143 2.75 -6.18 -13.92
N ALA A 144 2.40 -5.02 -14.47
CA ALA A 144 3.30 -4.13 -15.20
C ALA A 144 3.86 -2.97 -14.36
N ILE A 145 3.85 -3.11 -13.03
CA ILE A 145 4.36 -2.03 -12.17
C ILE A 145 5.85 -1.77 -12.45
N MET A 146 6.18 -0.49 -12.54
CA MET A 146 7.56 -0.03 -12.57
C MET A 146 8.01 0.22 -11.13
N THR A 147 9.03 -0.51 -10.69
CA THR A 147 9.70 -0.23 -9.42
C THR A 147 10.34 1.15 -9.48
N MET A 148 10.50 1.80 -8.34
CA MET A 148 10.98 3.18 -8.23
C MET A 148 12.05 3.49 -9.27
N PRO A 149 11.83 4.49 -10.16
CA PRO A 149 12.85 4.90 -11.11
C PRO A 149 14.09 5.39 -10.36
N GLY A 150 15.26 5.07 -10.86
CA GLY A 150 16.53 5.55 -10.29
C GLY A 150 16.52 7.08 -10.20
N LEU A 151 16.91 7.62 -9.05
CA LEU A 151 17.05 9.06 -8.89
C LEU A 151 18.19 9.56 -9.79
N PRO A 152 18.01 10.69 -10.50
CA PRO A 152 19.08 11.26 -11.32
C PRO A 152 20.25 11.71 -10.43
N LYS A 153 21.48 11.64 -10.95
CA LYS A 153 22.68 12.10 -10.23
C LYS A 153 22.58 13.58 -9.83
N LYS A 154 21.88 14.39 -10.62
CA LYS A 154 21.53 15.78 -10.31
C LYS A 154 20.04 15.85 -10.00
N PRO A 155 19.65 16.03 -8.73
CA PRO A 155 18.23 16.16 -8.37
C PRO A 155 17.55 17.33 -9.09
N ALA A 156 16.31 17.16 -9.51
CA ALA A 156 15.50 18.24 -10.12
C ALA A 156 15.39 19.45 -9.20
N ALA A 157 15.39 19.24 -7.89
CA ALA A 157 15.37 20.30 -6.88
C ALA A 157 16.49 21.35 -7.03
N TYR A 158 17.61 21.02 -7.64
CA TYR A 158 18.68 22.00 -7.89
C TYR A 158 18.36 23.00 -9.02
N GLY A 159 17.35 22.71 -9.83
CA GLY A 159 16.90 23.60 -10.91
C GLY A 159 15.58 24.30 -10.60
N ILE A 160 14.90 23.91 -9.51
CA ILE A 160 13.64 24.52 -9.11
C ILE A 160 13.92 25.76 -8.28
N ASP A 161 13.32 26.88 -8.67
CA ASP A 161 13.47 28.16 -7.96
C ASP A 161 12.13 28.93 -7.97
N VAL A 162 12.01 29.90 -7.08
CA VAL A 162 10.86 30.82 -6.99
C VAL A 162 11.42 32.24 -7.03
N ASP A 163 11.01 33.04 -8.00
CA ASP A 163 11.40 34.43 -8.09
C ASP A 163 10.70 35.34 -7.08
N ASP A 164 11.12 36.61 -7.00
CA ASP A 164 10.55 37.61 -6.08
C ASP A 164 9.06 37.90 -6.32
N ASN A 165 8.50 37.50 -7.44
CA ASN A 165 7.08 37.63 -7.79
C ASN A 165 6.27 36.34 -7.51
N GLY A 166 6.90 35.30 -6.94
CA GLY A 166 6.28 34.03 -6.66
C GLY A 166 6.14 33.08 -7.86
N VAL A 167 6.85 33.37 -8.96
CA VAL A 167 6.81 32.52 -10.16
C VAL A 167 7.78 31.36 -9.96
N ILE A 168 7.28 30.13 -10.07
CA ILE A 168 8.08 28.90 -9.96
C ILE A 168 8.70 28.59 -11.31
N THR A 169 10.01 28.32 -11.32
CA THR A 169 10.80 27.93 -12.50
C THR A 169 11.46 26.56 -12.29
N GLY A 170 11.88 25.89 -13.37
CA GLY A 170 12.65 24.66 -13.31
C GLY A 170 11.84 23.38 -12.95
N LEU A 171 10.51 23.42 -13.02
CA LEU A 171 9.67 22.23 -12.80
C LEU A 171 9.70 21.25 -13.99
N PHE A 172 10.01 21.74 -15.22
CA PHE A 172 10.04 20.97 -16.45
C PHE A 172 11.28 21.35 -17.28
#